data_fbc9bfa175fdb7fa04b1af960a63ca8f
#
_entry.id   fbc9bfa175fdb7fa04b1af960a63ca8f
#
_cell.length_a   1.000
_cell.length_b   1.000
_cell.length_c   1.000
_cell.angle_alpha   90.00
_cell.angle_beta   90.00
_cell.angle_gamma   90.00
#
_symmetry.space_group_name_H-M   'P 1'
#
loop_
_entity.id
_entity.type
_entity.pdbx_description
1 polymer ?
#
loop_
_entity_poly.entity_id
_entity_poly.type
_entity_poly.pdbx_seq_one_letter_code
_entity_poly.pdbx_strand_id
1 'polypeptide(L)'
;MHKIIVLSGGFDPVHEGHISMFHDAADKYDEVIVGLNSQEWLERKKGRAFMSDQTRACVLTAIGCIDSVRFFDDSDNSCIELLREVHSEIDLDTTILYFGNGGDRAHGNFAEKEFCEAQGIRIDDGLGGTSKQNSSSDIIQNWSIGKAERVWGHWIVAKSYPNCKIKELVVNPGCTLSWQKHNHRAEEWFVR
;
A
#
# COMPACT_ATOMS: atom_id res chain seq x y z
N MET A 1 -20.33 22.87 -9.36
CA MET A 1 -19.21 22.35 -10.14
C MET A 1 -18.89 20.97 -9.61
N HIS A 2 -18.83 20.00 -10.49
CA HIS A 2 -18.45 18.62 -10.16
C HIS A 2 -16.98 18.57 -9.74
N LYS A 3 -16.67 17.82 -8.68
CA LYS A 3 -15.32 17.74 -8.14
C LYS A 3 -14.80 16.33 -8.28
N ILE A 4 -13.74 16.16 -9.04
CA ILE A 4 -13.06 14.88 -9.22
C ILE A 4 -11.74 14.93 -8.48
N ILE A 5 -11.42 13.87 -7.72
CA ILE A 5 -10.10 13.71 -7.12
C ILE A 5 -9.38 12.50 -7.67
N VAL A 6 -8.12 12.68 -8.03
CA VAL A 6 -7.21 11.62 -8.43
C VAL A 6 -6.26 11.32 -7.28
N LEU A 7 -6.22 10.06 -6.87
CA LEU A 7 -5.27 9.52 -5.90
C LEU A 7 -4.35 8.53 -6.60
N SER A 8 -3.10 8.40 -6.20
CA SER A 8 -2.19 7.41 -6.79
C SER A 8 -1.39 6.65 -5.74
N GLY A 9 -1.07 5.40 -6.03
CA GLY A 9 -0.26 4.59 -5.13
C GLY A 9 -0.07 3.14 -5.55
N GLY A 10 0.83 2.47 -4.84
CA GLY A 10 1.08 1.04 -5.06
C GLY A 10 0.05 0.12 -4.43
N PHE A 11 -0.55 0.52 -3.30
CA PHE A 11 -1.61 -0.23 -2.58
C PHE A 11 -1.28 -1.72 -2.40
N ASP A 12 -0.08 -2.00 -1.96
CA ASP A 12 0.50 -3.34 -1.95
C ASP A 12 1.07 -3.72 -0.56
N PRO A 13 0.21 -4.25 0.35
CA PRO A 13 -1.25 -4.32 0.29
C PRO A 13 -1.97 -3.01 0.68
N VAL A 14 -3.28 -2.95 0.43
CA VAL A 14 -4.17 -1.94 1.02
C VAL A 14 -4.21 -2.12 2.53
N HIS A 15 -4.27 -1.01 3.27
CA HIS A 15 -4.36 -0.99 4.74
C HIS A 15 -5.27 0.16 5.22
N GLU A 16 -5.52 0.22 6.53
CA GLU A 16 -6.44 1.19 7.14
C GLU A 16 -6.14 2.65 6.78
N GLY A 17 -4.87 3.02 6.64
CA GLY A 17 -4.49 4.38 6.21
C GLY A 17 -4.95 4.71 4.79
N HIS A 18 -4.89 3.73 3.87
CA HIS A 18 -5.45 3.89 2.53
C HIS A 18 -6.98 3.99 2.56
N ILE A 19 -7.64 3.15 3.37
CA ILE A 19 -9.10 3.18 3.52
C ILE A 19 -9.55 4.54 4.07
N SER A 20 -8.87 5.06 5.09
CA SER A 20 -9.16 6.40 5.64
C SER A 20 -9.00 7.50 4.59
N MET A 21 -7.97 7.42 3.75
CA MET A 21 -7.75 8.35 2.64
C MET A 21 -8.88 8.29 1.61
N PHE A 22 -9.32 7.08 1.22
CA PHE A 22 -10.41 6.90 0.25
C PHE A 22 -11.74 7.41 0.80
N HIS A 23 -12.06 7.16 2.08
CA HIS A 23 -13.28 7.68 2.70
C HIS A 23 -13.25 9.20 2.81
N ASP A 24 -12.13 9.80 3.26
CA ASP A 24 -12.00 11.26 3.34
C ASP A 24 -12.12 11.92 1.96
N ALA A 25 -11.61 11.26 0.92
CA ALA A 25 -11.80 11.71 -0.46
C ALA A 25 -13.27 11.64 -0.88
N ALA A 26 -13.95 10.51 -0.65
CA ALA A 26 -15.36 10.35 -1.03
C ALA A 26 -16.32 11.28 -0.25
N ASP A 27 -15.95 11.68 0.96
CA ASP A 27 -16.73 12.65 1.75
C ASP A 27 -16.62 14.08 1.21
N LYS A 28 -15.54 14.43 0.48
CA LYS A 28 -15.23 15.78 0.01
C LYS A 28 -15.47 16.00 -1.49
N TYR A 29 -15.44 14.93 -2.28
CA TYR A 29 -15.45 14.96 -3.74
C TYR A 29 -16.58 14.11 -4.30
N ASP A 30 -17.04 14.49 -5.49
CA ASP A 30 -18.15 13.81 -6.15
C ASP A 30 -17.70 12.53 -6.88
N GLU A 31 -16.40 12.42 -7.22
CA GLU A 31 -15.81 11.26 -7.88
C GLU A 31 -14.38 11.03 -7.40
N VAL A 32 -14.07 9.78 -7.07
CA VAL A 32 -12.74 9.33 -6.61
C VAL A 32 -12.12 8.39 -7.63
N ILE A 33 -11.09 8.84 -8.30
CA ILE A 33 -10.30 8.07 -9.27
C ILE A 33 -9.00 7.62 -8.59
N VAL A 34 -8.72 6.31 -8.61
CA VAL A 34 -7.49 5.77 -8.04
C VAL A 34 -6.57 5.26 -9.15
N GLY A 35 -5.42 5.90 -9.29
CA GLY A 35 -4.33 5.43 -10.13
C GLY A 35 -3.50 4.36 -9.43
N LEU A 36 -3.37 3.22 -10.08
CA LEU A 36 -2.62 2.09 -9.57
C LEU A 36 -1.24 2.03 -10.21
N ASN A 37 -0.20 2.23 -9.40
CA ASN A 37 1.18 2.07 -9.88
C ASN A 37 1.44 0.64 -10.35
N SER A 38 2.24 0.52 -11.39
CA SER A 38 2.62 -0.76 -12.01
C SER A 38 3.39 -1.68 -11.05
N GLN A 39 3.48 -2.96 -11.41
CA GLN A 39 4.34 -3.91 -10.70
C GLN A 39 5.80 -3.51 -10.83
N GLU A 40 6.22 -3.06 -12.00
CA GLU A 40 7.57 -2.58 -12.29
C GLU A 40 7.97 -1.40 -11.41
N TRP A 41 7.05 -0.48 -11.15
CA TRP A 41 7.29 0.63 -10.22
C TRP A 41 7.50 0.14 -8.79
N LEU A 42 6.70 -0.83 -8.32
CA LEU A 42 6.89 -1.43 -7.00
C LEU A 42 8.23 -2.15 -6.89
N GLU A 43 8.64 -2.86 -7.94
CA GLU A 43 9.93 -3.54 -8.01
C GLU A 43 11.09 -2.54 -7.97
N ARG A 44 11.00 -1.43 -8.73
CA ARG A 44 11.99 -0.34 -8.66
C ARG A 44 12.05 0.30 -7.28
N LYS A 45 10.91 0.54 -6.64
CA LYS A 45 10.82 1.28 -5.36
C LYS A 45 11.07 0.41 -4.13
N LYS A 46 10.61 -0.84 -4.13
CA LYS A 46 10.60 -1.73 -2.95
C LYS A 46 11.38 -3.02 -3.15
N GLY A 47 11.94 -3.25 -4.35
CA GLY A 47 12.66 -4.47 -4.72
C GLY A 47 11.76 -5.64 -5.10
N ARG A 48 10.46 -5.57 -4.85
CA ARG A 48 9.46 -6.59 -5.20
C ARG A 48 8.05 -6.05 -5.09
N ALA A 49 7.10 -6.66 -5.81
CA ALA A 49 5.68 -6.55 -5.53
C ALA A 49 5.21 -7.73 -4.65
N PHE A 50 4.26 -7.49 -3.75
CA PHE A 50 3.61 -8.52 -2.94
C PHE A 50 2.44 -9.16 -3.70
N MET A 51 1.65 -8.33 -4.39
CA MET A 51 0.53 -8.75 -5.22
C MET A 51 0.72 -8.25 -6.65
N SER A 52 0.20 -9.02 -7.64
CA SER A 52 0.13 -8.54 -9.02
C SER A 52 -0.77 -7.30 -9.14
N ASP A 53 -0.55 -6.48 -10.16
CA ASP A 53 -1.38 -5.31 -10.45
C ASP A 53 -2.85 -5.68 -10.66
N GLN A 54 -3.17 -6.79 -11.33
CA GLN A 54 -4.54 -7.28 -11.49
C GLN A 54 -5.20 -7.60 -10.14
N THR A 55 -4.45 -8.23 -9.21
CA THR A 55 -4.98 -8.54 -7.87
C THR A 55 -5.23 -7.27 -7.08
N ARG A 56 -4.31 -6.30 -7.12
CA ARG A 56 -4.46 -5.00 -6.45
C ARG A 56 -5.62 -4.20 -7.03
N ALA A 57 -5.78 -4.18 -8.35
CA ALA A 57 -6.90 -3.55 -9.02
C ALA A 57 -8.23 -4.18 -8.61
N CYS A 58 -8.32 -5.50 -8.56
CA CYS A 58 -9.51 -6.23 -8.10
C CYS A 58 -9.90 -5.83 -6.66
N VAL A 59 -8.92 -5.74 -5.75
CA VAL A 59 -9.16 -5.29 -4.36
C VAL A 59 -9.68 -3.86 -4.31
N LEU A 60 -9.03 -2.93 -5.04
CA LEU A 60 -9.42 -1.52 -5.06
C LEU A 60 -10.81 -1.31 -5.66
N THR A 61 -11.16 -2.00 -6.74
CA THR A 61 -12.47 -1.92 -7.39
C THR A 61 -13.60 -2.42 -6.48
N ALA A 62 -13.31 -3.29 -5.51
CA ALA A 62 -14.28 -3.77 -4.54
C ALA A 62 -14.53 -2.77 -3.38
N ILE A 63 -13.76 -1.68 -3.29
CA ILE A 63 -13.90 -0.66 -2.24
C ILE A 63 -14.97 0.36 -2.68
N GLY A 64 -16.11 0.38 -2.00
CA GLY A 64 -17.31 1.11 -2.41
C GLY A 64 -17.19 2.64 -2.44
N CYS A 65 -16.12 3.23 -1.94
CA CYS A 65 -15.84 4.66 -2.02
C CYS A 65 -14.84 5.04 -3.14
N ILE A 66 -14.52 4.10 -4.03
CA ILE A 66 -13.71 4.32 -5.22
C ILE A 66 -14.61 4.18 -6.45
N ASP A 67 -14.71 5.22 -7.28
CA ASP A 67 -15.54 5.20 -8.48
C ASP A 67 -14.83 4.53 -9.65
N SER A 68 -13.52 4.75 -9.80
CA SER A 68 -12.74 4.08 -10.85
C SER A 68 -11.30 3.81 -10.44
N VAL A 69 -10.75 2.71 -10.98
CA VAL A 69 -9.35 2.34 -10.84
C VAL A 69 -8.70 2.35 -12.22
N ARG A 70 -7.59 3.08 -12.36
CA ARG A 70 -6.89 3.24 -13.64
C ARG A 70 -5.45 2.80 -13.55
N PHE A 71 -5.00 2.11 -14.59
CA PHE A 71 -3.58 1.89 -14.85
C PHE A 71 -3.03 3.06 -15.66
N PHE A 72 -1.77 3.37 -15.48
CA PHE A 72 -1.09 4.47 -16.19
C PHE A 72 0.39 4.16 -16.36
N ASP A 73 1.06 4.86 -17.24
CA ASP A 73 2.52 4.79 -17.39
C ASP A 73 3.18 5.56 -16.23
N ASP A 74 3.93 4.82 -15.40
CA ASP A 74 4.70 5.34 -14.28
C ASP A 74 6.22 5.12 -14.44
N SER A 75 6.66 4.98 -15.68
CA SER A 75 8.07 4.73 -16.00
C SER A 75 9.00 5.87 -15.55
N ASP A 76 8.48 7.10 -15.49
CA ASP A 76 9.15 8.30 -14.98
C ASP A 76 9.05 8.46 -13.44
N ASN A 77 8.43 7.50 -12.73
CA ASN A 77 8.13 7.51 -11.31
C ASN A 77 7.13 8.57 -10.85
N SER A 78 6.35 9.14 -11.74
CA SER A 78 5.25 10.09 -11.46
C SER A 78 3.90 9.52 -11.86
N CYS A 79 2.81 10.18 -11.46
CA CYS A 79 1.46 9.90 -11.98
C CYS A 79 0.97 11.02 -12.92
N ILE A 80 1.89 11.77 -13.51
CA ILE A 80 1.57 12.88 -14.42
C ILE A 80 0.75 12.41 -15.62
N GLU A 81 1.07 11.23 -16.17
CA GLU A 81 0.32 10.70 -17.30
C GLU A 81 -1.14 10.44 -16.96
N LEU A 82 -1.42 9.85 -15.81
CA LEU A 82 -2.78 9.70 -15.30
C LEU A 82 -3.51 11.04 -15.16
N LEU A 83 -2.85 12.03 -14.57
CA LEU A 83 -3.43 13.37 -14.40
C LEU A 83 -3.72 14.03 -15.75
N ARG A 84 -2.84 13.85 -16.73
CA ARG A 84 -3.03 14.35 -18.11
C ARG A 84 -4.22 13.69 -18.80
N GLU A 85 -4.35 12.37 -18.70
CA GLU A 85 -5.48 11.61 -19.25
C GLU A 85 -6.79 12.12 -18.64
N VAL A 86 -6.92 12.11 -17.31
CA VAL A 86 -8.14 12.54 -16.62
C VAL A 86 -8.47 14.01 -16.95
N HIS A 87 -7.46 14.90 -16.94
CA HIS A 87 -7.64 16.32 -17.27
C HIS A 87 -8.15 16.53 -18.71
N SER A 88 -7.74 15.68 -19.66
CA SER A 88 -8.18 15.74 -21.05
C SER A 88 -9.61 15.21 -21.30
N GLU A 89 -10.12 14.38 -20.37
CA GLU A 89 -11.43 13.75 -20.48
C GLU A 89 -12.56 14.60 -19.88
N ILE A 90 -12.24 15.58 -19.03
CA ILE A 90 -13.21 16.37 -18.29
C ILE A 90 -13.52 17.71 -18.97
N ASP A 91 -14.73 18.21 -18.75
CA ASP A 91 -15.12 19.57 -19.11
C ASP A 91 -14.74 20.55 -17.99
N LEU A 92 -13.72 21.36 -18.21
CA LEU A 92 -13.17 22.31 -17.24
C LEU A 92 -14.12 23.47 -16.89
N ASP A 93 -15.13 23.71 -17.68
CA ASP A 93 -16.15 24.75 -17.39
C ASP A 93 -17.12 24.27 -16.29
N THR A 94 -17.31 22.95 -16.15
CA THR A 94 -18.26 22.34 -15.21
C THR A 94 -17.59 21.53 -14.11
N THR A 95 -16.31 21.15 -14.27
CA THR A 95 -15.59 20.23 -13.39
C THR A 95 -14.30 20.85 -12.85
N ILE A 96 -13.99 20.57 -11.59
CA ILE A 96 -12.72 20.90 -10.96
C ILE A 96 -11.97 19.61 -10.68
N LEU A 97 -10.74 19.51 -11.17
CA LEU A 97 -9.85 18.39 -10.91
C LEU A 97 -8.96 18.67 -9.70
N TYR A 98 -8.84 17.66 -8.83
CA TYR A 98 -7.96 17.65 -7.69
C TYR A 98 -6.98 16.48 -7.78
N PHE A 99 -5.77 16.72 -7.30
CA PHE A 99 -4.79 15.67 -7.02
C PHE A 99 -4.62 15.54 -5.51
N GLY A 100 -4.84 14.34 -4.98
CA GLY A 100 -4.84 14.10 -3.54
C GLY A 100 -3.64 13.30 -3.07
N ASN A 101 -3.06 13.70 -1.94
CA ASN A 101 -1.98 13.00 -1.26
C ASN A 101 -2.39 12.57 0.15
N GLY A 102 -1.98 11.36 0.54
CA GLY A 102 -2.14 10.86 1.92
C GLY A 102 -1.21 11.58 2.91
N GLY A 103 -1.58 11.55 4.19
CA GLY A 103 -1.10 12.39 5.27
C GLY A 103 0.39 12.55 5.55
N ASP A 104 1.26 11.66 5.09
CA ASP A 104 2.72 11.76 5.31
C ASP A 104 3.47 12.45 4.15
N ARG A 105 2.79 12.76 3.07
CA ARG A 105 3.34 13.49 1.91
C ARG A 105 3.01 14.99 1.91
N ALA A 106 2.31 15.46 2.94
CA ALA A 106 2.04 16.90 3.11
C ALA A 106 3.36 17.68 3.14
N HIS A 107 3.49 18.64 2.22
CA HIS A 107 4.59 19.63 2.13
C HIS A 107 5.90 19.22 1.43
N GLY A 108 5.92 18.13 0.64
CA GLY A 108 7.09 17.74 -0.16
C GLY A 108 7.10 18.37 -1.57
N ASN A 109 8.30 18.51 -2.13
CA ASN A 109 8.46 18.75 -3.56
C ASN A 109 8.26 17.39 -4.27
N PHE A 110 7.11 17.18 -4.90
CA PHE A 110 6.78 15.99 -5.68
C PHE A 110 6.65 16.35 -7.16
N ALA A 111 6.96 15.41 -8.04
CA ALA A 111 7.06 15.65 -9.47
C ALA A 111 5.76 16.23 -10.10
N GLU A 112 4.61 15.82 -9.55
CA GLU A 112 3.29 16.25 -10.03
C GLU A 112 2.95 17.70 -9.74
N LYS A 113 3.63 18.36 -8.78
CA LYS A 113 3.27 19.71 -8.31
C LYS A 113 3.34 20.74 -9.43
N GLU A 114 4.46 20.81 -10.14
CA GLU A 114 4.64 21.77 -11.25
C GLU A 114 3.62 21.54 -12.36
N PHE A 115 3.32 20.27 -12.67
CA PHE A 115 2.31 19.91 -13.65
C PHE A 115 0.91 20.35 -13.19
N CYS A 116 0.52 20.08 -11.95
CA CYS A 116 -0.76 20.51 -11.39
C CYS A 116 -0.93 22.02 -11.45
N GLU A 117 0.09 22.78 -11.02
CA GLU A 117 0.08 24.24 -11.06
C GLU A 117 -0.08 24.77 -12.50
N ALA A 118 0.64 24.17 -13.46
CA ALA A 118 0.58 24.57 -14.87
C ALA A 118 -0.78 24.28 -15.54
N GLN A 119 -1.47 23.21 -15.10
CA GLN A 119 -2.76 22.79 -15.65
C GLN A 119 -3.96 23.28 -14.83
N GLY A 120 -3.76 24.03 -13.74
CA GLY A 120 -4.84 24.48 -12.87
C GLY A 120 -5.49 23.36 -12.05
N ILE A 121 -4.82 22.22 -11.90
CA ILE A 121 -5.24 21.09 -11.05
C ILE A 121 -4.98 21.47 -9.59
N ARG A 122 -5.98 21.35 -8.74
CA ARG A 122 -5.84 21.69 -7.32
C ARG A 122 -5.22 20.52 -6.54
N ILE A 123 -4.40 20.84 -5.54
CA ILE A 123 -3.77 19.83 -4.69
C ILE A 123 -4.47 19.80 -3.33
N ASP A 124 -4.86 18.62 -2.86
CA ASP A 124 -5.39 18.38 -1.50
C ASP A 124 -4.45 17.41 -0.76
N ASP A 125 -3.69 17.97 0.19
CA ASP A 125 -2.73 17.23 1.00
C ASP A 125 -3.33 16.83 2.35
N GLY A 126 -2.92 15.68 2.89
CA GLY A 126 -3.31 15.27 4.23
C GLY A 126 -4.60 14.47 4.31
N LEU A 127 -5.07 13.93 3.19
CA LEU A 127 -6.23 13.03 3.15
C LEU A 127 -6.03 11.82 4.06
N GLY A 128 -7.08 11.45 4.81
CA GLY A 128 -7.07 10.35 5.76
C GLY A 128 -6.36 10.66 7.09
N GLY A 129 -6.00 11.93 7.33
CA GLY A 129 -5.36 12.39 8.58
C GLY A 129 -3.83 12.35 8.54
N THR A 130 -3.19 13.03 9.50
CA THR A 130 -1.73 13.24 9.54
C THR A 130 -0.98 12.17 10.34
N SER A 131 -1.67 11.29 11.06
CA SER A 131 -1.02 10.21 11.82
C SER A 131 -0.83 8.98 10.94
N LYS A 132 0.43 8.59 10.73
CA LYS A 132 0.76 7.33 10.05
C LYS A 132 0.27 6.15 10.89
N GLN A 133 -0.87 5.59 10.54
CA GLN A 133 -1.45 4.46 11.27
C GLN A 133 -0.74 3.14 10.93
N ASN A 134 -0.28 2.96 9.69
CA ASN A 134 0.41 1.76 9.24
C ASN A 134 1.11 2.01 7.89
N SER A 135 1.90 1.04 7.41
CA SER A 135 2.40 1.04 6.03
C SER A 135 2.38 -0.36 5.43
N SER A 136 2.18 -0.45 4.12
CA SER A 136 2.26 -1.72 3.38
C SER A 136 3.60 -2.42 3.61
N SER A 137 4.70 -1.66 3.72
CA SER A 137 6.04 -2.20 3.97
C SER A 137 6.15 -2.81 5.37
N ASP A 138 5.60 -2.14 6.41
CA ASP A 138 5.61 -2.66 7.78
C ASP A 138 4.76 -3.92 7.91
N ILE A 139 3.59 -3.96 7.26
CA ILE A 139 2.72 -5.15 7.21
C ILE A 139 3.47 -6.34 6.60
N ILE A 140 4.08 -6.14 5.43
CA ILE A 140 4.82 -7.21 4.74
C ILE A 140 6.04 -7.62 5.55
N GLN A 141 6.77 -6.68 6.14
CA GLN A 141 7.94 -6.96 6.96
C GLN A 141 7.55 -7.77 8.20
N ASN A 142 6.52 -7.35 8.93
CA ASN A 142 6.02 -8.06 10.10
C ASN A 142 5.51 -9.46 9.75
N TRP A 143 4.87 -9.61 8.59
CA TRP A 143 4.44 -10.92 8.09
C TRP A 143 5.64 -11.79 7.68
N SER A 144 6.66 -11.23 7.01
CA SER A 144 7.84 -11.96 6.53
C SER A 144 8.79 -12.37 7.66
N ILE A 145 8.82 -11.64 8.76
CA ILE A 145 9.57 -12.02 9.97
C ILE A 145 8.96 -13.28 10.60
N GLY A 146 7.72 -13.62 10.23
CA GLY A 146 7.11 -14.89 10.62
C GLY A 146 7.00 -15.04 12.14
N LYS A 147 6.70 -13.96 12.87
CA LYS A 147 6.41 -14.02 14.31
C LYS A 147 5.02 -14.63 14.51
N ALA A 148 4.90 -15.63 15.37
CA ALA A 148 3.61 -16.15 15.80
C ALA A 148 3.58 -16.33 17.30
N GLU A 149 2.58 -15.70 17.94
CA GLU A 149 2.28 -15.90 19.35
C GLU A 149 1.57 -17.26 19.55
N ARG A 150 1.88 -17.92 20.64
CA ARG A 150 1.32 -19.20 21.06
C ARG A 150 1.05 -19.18 22.57
N VAL A 151 0.22 -20.08 23.05
CA VAL A 151 -0.07 -20.23 24.49
C VAL A 151 1.21 -20.48 25.30
N TRP A 152 2.21 -21.14 24.70
CA TRP A 152 3.48 -21.47 25.35
C TRP A 152 4.56 -20.40 25.18
N GLY A 153 4.34 -19.32 24.41
CA GLY A 153 5.32 -18.27 24.11
C GLY A 153 5.20 -17.80 22.67
N HIS A 154 6.30 -17.63 21.98
CA HIS A 154 6.29 -17.21 20.57
C HIS A 154 7.46 -17.80 19.78
N TRP A 155 7.37 -17.72 18.46
CA TRP A 155 8.50 -17.99 17.58
C TRP A 155 8.67 -16.88 16.53
N ILE A 156 9.90 -16.70 16.09
CA ILE A 156 10.28 -15.76 15.05
C ILE A 156 11.10 -16.52 14.02
N VAL A 157 10.85 -16.30 12.72
CA VAL A 157 11.76 -16.74 11.67
C VAL A 157 12.90 -15.76 11.57
N ALA A 158 14.06 -16.11 12.10
CA ALA A 158 15.26 -15.26 12.05
C ALA A 158 15.83 -15.19 10.63
N LYS A 159 15.77 -16.29 9.88
CA LYS A 159 16.22 -16.33 8.48
C LYS A 159 15.54 -17.47 7.71
N SER A 160 15.28 -17.25 6.42
CA SER A 160 14.72 -18.25 5.53
C SER A 160 15.61 -18.39 4.29
N TYR A 161 15.91 -19.64 3.93
CA TYR A 161 16.61 -20.04 2.72
C TYR A 161 15.73 -21.01 1.93
N PRO A 162 16.02 -21.30 0.66
CA PRO A 162 15.21 -22.23 -0.12
C PRO A 162 14.96 -23.58 0.56
N ASN A 163 15.99 -24.12 1.23
CA ASN A 163 15.95 -25.47 1.83
C ASN A 163 16.11 -25.47 3.36
N CYS A 164 16.17 -24.29 4.01
CA CYS A 164 16.40 -24.19 5.45
C CYS A 164 15.73 -22.96 6.03
N LYS A 165 15.21 -23.08 7.28
CA LYS A 165 14.70 -21.95 8.06
C LYS A 165 15.34 -21.93 9.42
N ILE A 166 15.85 -20.77 9.84
CA ILE A 166 16.32 -20.54 11.20
C ILE A 166 15.19 -19.86 11.96
N LYS A 167 14.79 -20.46 13.08
CA LYS A 167 13.76 -19.91 13.97
C LYS A 167 14.32 -19.71 15.36
N GLU A 168 13.92 -18.63 15.99
CA GLU A 168 14.07 -18.44 17.43
C GLU A 168 12.72 -18.74 18.09
N LEU A 169 12.75 -19.56 19.14
CA LEU A 169 11.57 -19.92 19.93
C LEU A 169 11.81 -19.42 21.36
N VAL A 170 10.85 -18.68 21.88
CA VAL A 170 10.84 -18.24 23.28
C VAL A 170 9.69 -18.96 23.97
N VAL A 171 10.02 -19.80 24.93
CA VAL A 171 9.04 -20.58 25.72
C VAL A 171 8.88 -19.93 27.08
N ASN A 172 7.65 -19.59 27.46
CA ASN A 172 7.34 -18.98 28.74
C ASN A 172 7.63 -19.96 29.90
N PRO A 173 8.05 -19.46 31.07
CA PRO A 173 8.24 -20.32 32.24
C PRO A 173 7.00 -21.16 32.55
N GLY A 174 7.21 -22.45 32.80
CA GLY A 174 6.14 -23.40 33.07
C GLY A 174 5.36 -23.90 31.85
N CYS A 175 5.70 -23.45 30.64
CA CYS A 175 5.10 -23.91 29.41
C CYS A 175 5.99 -24.93 28.68
N THR A 176 5.37 -25.74 27.82
CA THR A 176 6.05 -26.71 26.98
C THR A 176 5.63 -26.54 25.53
N LEU A 177 6.54 -26.86 24.61
CA LEU A 177 6.22 -26.91 23.19
C LEU A 177 5.29 -28.08 22.88
N SER A 178 4.44 -27.91 21.88
CA SER A 178 3.61 -29.00 21.37
C SER A 178 4.50 -30.15 20.83
N TRP A 179 4.11 -31.36 21.14
CA TRP A 179 4.76 -32.53 20.54
C TRP A 179 4.54 -32.57 19.04
N GLN A 180 5.62 -32.64 18.25
CA GLN A 180 5.55 -32.61 16.78
C GLN A 180 6.45 -33.73 16.22
N LYS A 181 5.99 -34.37 15.14
CA LYS A 181 6.75 -35.32 14.33
C LYS A 181 6.73 -34.87 12.87
N HIS A 182 7.89 -34.79 12.26
CA HIS A 182 8.04 -34.40 10.86
C HIS A 182 8.57 -35.57 10.03
N ASN A 183 7.92 -35.89 8.91
CA ASN A 183 8.31 -36.98 8.04
C ASN A 183 9.33 -36.58 6.96
N HIS A 184 9.46 -35.25 6.68
CA HIS A 184 10.22 -34.75 5.52
C HIS A 184 11.18 -33.60 5.86
N ARG A 185 11.47 -33.37 7.16
CA ARG A 185 12.47 -32.38 7.56
C ARG A 185 13.25 -32.83 8.78
N ALA A 186 14.53 -32.44 8.84
CA ALA A 186 15.36 -32.54 10.02
C ALA A 186 15.35 -31.21 10.78
N GLU A 187 15.53 -31.27 12.10
CA GLU A 187 15.65 -30.10 12.98
C GLU A 187 16.88 -30.25 13.86
N GLU A 188 17.63 -29.13 13.97
CA GLU A 188 18.71 -28.97 14.96
C GLU A 188 18.27 -27.91 15.96
N TRP A 189 18.49 -28.18 17.25
CA TRP A 189 18.08 -27.29 18.34
C TRP A 189 19.28 -26.82 19.14
N PHE A 190 19.37 -25.51 19.31
CA PHE A 190 20.32 -24.88 20.22
C PHE A 190 19.51 -24.22 21.35
N VAL A 191 19.71 -24.68 22.58
CA VAL A 191 19.01 -24.16 23.76
C VAL A 191 19.94 -23.21 24.51
N ARG A 192 19.45 -22.04 24.89
CA ARG A 192 20.16 -21.03 25.67
C ARG A 192 19.49 -20.82 27.03
#